data_137d99c4fff67310e56ca46252276e1c
#
_entry.id   137d99c4fff67310e56ca46252276e1c
#
_cell.length_a   1.000
_cell.length_b   1.000
_cell.length_c   1.000
_cell.angle_alpha   90.00
_cell.angle_beta   90.00
_cell.angle_gamma   90.00
#
_symmetry.space_group_name_H-M   'P 1'
#
loop_
_entity.id
_entity.type
_entity.pdbx_description
1 polymer ?
#
loop_
_entity_poly.entity_id
_entity_poly.type
_entity_poly.pdbx_seq_one_letter_code
_entity_poly.pdbx_strand_id
1 'polypeptide(L)' 'MSAPAETVLTSRKFMCVVCGFVYDEGAGLPEEGIEPGTRWEDIPDTWTCPDCGVTKDDFEMIDVK' A
#
# COMPACT_ATOMS: atom_id res chain seq x y z
N MET A 1 -21.95 -11.05 8.79
CA MET A 1 -21.35 -10.83 7.92
C MET A 1 -20.94 -9.57 7.59
N SER A 2 -20.97 -8.66 8.01
CA SER A 2 -20.57 -7.44 7.68
C SER A 2 -19.24 -7.04 8.03
N ALA A 3 -18.55 -7.73 8.84
CA ALA A 3 -17.23 -7.34 9.22
C ALA A 3 -16.31 -7.07 8.04
N PRO A 4 -16.37 -7.84 6.99
CA PRO A 4 -15.48 -7.58 5.89
C PRO A 4 -15.66 -6.22 5.27
N ALA A 5 -16.83 -5.67 5.38
CA ALA A 5 -17.06 -4.39 4.78
C ALA A 5 -16.24 -3.30 5.45
N GLU A 6 -16.05 -3.42 6.74
CA GLU A 6 -15.28 -2.43 7.43
C GLU A 6 -13.85 -2.45 6.99
N THR A 7 -13.31 -3.63 6.79
CA THR A 7 -11.94 -3.73 6.34
C THR A 7 -11.76 -3.07 5.00
N VAL A 8 -12.72 -3.28 4.12
CA VAL A 8 -12.62 -2.71 2.80
C VAL A 8 -12.65 -1.20 2.86
N LEU A 9 -13.43 -0.63 3.75
CA LEU A 9 -13.57 0.80 3.82
C LEU A 9 -12.27 1.49 4.21
N THR A 10 -11.40 0.82 4.93
CA THR A 10 -10.17 1.45 5.35
C THR A 10 -9.01 1.12 4.44
N SER A 11 -9.25 0.35 3.38
CA SER A 11 -8.18 -0.07 2.52
C SER A 11 -7.95 0.96 1.43
N ARG A 12 -6.75 1.45 1.30
CA ARG A 12 -6.37 2.41 0.28
C ARG A 12 -5.34 1.78 -0.64
N LYS A 13 -5.20 2.33 -1.83
CA LYS A 13 -4.21 1.86 -2.77
C LYS A 13 -3.32 3.00 -3.19
N PHE A 14 -2.03 2.75 -3.23
CA PHE A 14 -1.03 3.74 -3.62
C PHE A 14 -0.25 3.21 -4.79
N MET A 15 -0.12 4.00 -5.84
CA MET A 15 0.55 3.57 -7.05
C MET A 15 1.84 4.32 -7.24
N CYS A 16 2.90 3.59 -7.59
CA CYS A 16 4.17 4.20 -7.94
C CYS A 16 4.00 4.90 -9.29
N VAL A 17 4.26 6.19 -9.33
CA VAL A 17 4.06 6.94 -10.56
C VAL A 17 5.16 6.70 -11.57
N VAL A 18 6.21 6.00 -11.18
CA VAL A 18 7.31 5.72 -12.08
C VAL A 18 7.12 4.41 -12.83
N CYS A 19 6.73 3.35 -12.12
CA CYS A 19 6.62 2.04 -12.74
C CYS A 19 5.22 1.44 -12.70
N GLY A 20 4.29 2.03 -11.96
CA GLY A 20 2.93 1.52 -11.91
C GLY A 20 2.68 0.45 -10.85
N PHE A 21 3.66 0.18 -10.00
CA PHE A 21 3.46 -0.80 -8.92
C PHE A 21 2.40 -0.27 -7.96
N VAL A 22 1.51 -1.14 -7.50
CA VAL A 22 0.43 -0.74 -6.60
C VAL A 22 0.60 -1.40 -5.24
N TYR A 23 0.57 -0.59 -4.18
CA TYR A 23 0.53 -1.09 -2.83
C TYR A 23 -0.90 -1.02 -2.33
N ASP A 24 -1.47 -2.15 -1.96
CA ASP A 24 -2.82 -2.23 -1.44
C ASP A 24 -2.73 -2.45 0.07
N GLU A 25 -3.24 -1.50 0.84
CA GLU A 25 -3.14 -1.61 2.30
C GLU A 25 -3.80 -2.86 2.83
N GLY A 26 -4.87 -3.29 2.20
CA GLY A 26 -5.57 -4.48 2.67
C GLY A 26 -4.81 -5.76 2.40
N ALA A 27 -4.00 -5.78 1.36
CA ALA A 27 -3.25 -6.97 1.00
C ALA A 27 -1.85 -6.98 1.59
N GLY A 28 -1.29 -5.82 1.88
CA GLY A 28 0.06 -5.72 2.37
C GLY A 28 1.08 -6.17 1.34
N LEU A 29 2.29 -6.41 1.80
CA LEU A 29 3.36 -6.96 0.98
C LEU A 29 4.16 -7.93 1.83
N PRO A 30 3.63 -9.11 2.07
CA PRO A 30 4.30 -10.05 2.97
C PRO A 30 5.74 -10.37 2.53
N GLU A 31 5.98 -10.41 1.23
CA GLU A 31 7.33 -10.71 0.77
C GLU A 31 8.30 -9.56 1.06
N GLU A 32 7.79 -8.38 1.39
CA GLU A 32 8.63 -7.27 1.80
C GLU A 32 8.55 -7.06 3.31
N GLY A 33 7.92 -7.98 4.03
CA GLY A 33 7.79 -7.86 5.46
C GLY A 33 6.68 -6.94 5.92
N ILE A 34 5.77 -6.57 5.03
CA ILE A 34 4.66 -5.68 5.36
C ILE A 34 3.39 -6.49 5.46
N GLU A 35 2.83 -6.57 6.64
CA GLU A 35 1.66 -7.41 6.88
C GLU A 35 0.41 -6.82 6.23
N PRO A 36 -0.54 -7.67 5.86
CA PRO A 36 -1.83 -7.16 5.36
C PRO A 36 -2.46 -6.27 6.41
N GLY A 37 -3.04 -5.17 5.96
CA GLY A 37 -3.65 -4.21 6.86
C GLY A 37 -2.71 -3.12 7.34
N THR A 38 -1.44 -3.14 6.93
CA THR A 38 -0.50 -2.10 7.32
C THR A 38 -0.84 -0.83 6.56
N ARG A 39 -1.04 0.26 7.30
CA ARG A 39 -1.38 1.51 6.67
C ARG A 39 -0.15 2.13 6.02
N TRP A 40 -0.38 2.93 4.99
CA TRP A 40 0.71 3.58 4.27
C TRP A 40 1.61 4.37 5.21
N GLU A 41 1.01 5.05 6.17
CA GLU A 41 1.75 5.86 7.12
C GLU A 41 2.65 5.03 8.02
N ASP A 42 2.32 3.75 8.20
CA ASP A 42 3.10 2.87 9.06
C ASP A 42 4.27 2.24 8.32
N ILE A 43 4.35 2.42 7.02
CA ILE A 43 5.48 1.90 6.26
C ILE A 43 6.65 2.86 6.44
N PRO A 44 7.84 2.37 6.79
CA PRO A 44 8.98 3.26 7.04
C PRO A 44 9.33 4.10 5.82
N ASP A 45 9.83 5.31 6.05
CA ASP A 45 10.24 6.16 4.94
C ASP A 45 11.39 5.57 4.16
N THR A 46 12.11 4.63 4.75
CA THR A 46 13.23 3.99 4.06
C THR A 46 12.78 2.90 3.11
N TRP A 47 11.49 2.56 3.11
CA TRP A 47 10.98 1.55 2.20
C TRP A 47 10.99 2.10 0.78
N THR A 48 11.30 1.23 -0.16
CA THR A 48 11.32 1.64 -1.56
C THR A 48 10.46 0.69 -2.38
N CYS A 49 10.09 1.15 -3.56
CA CYS A 49 9.29 0.35 -4.47
C CYS A 49 10.05 -0.91 -4.84
N PRO A 50 9.46 -2.09 -4.69
CA PRO A 50 10.17 -3.33 -5.00
C PRO A 50 10.41 -3.52 -6.49
N ASP A 51 9.70 -2.77 -7.33
CA ASP A 51 9.88 -2.89 -8.76
C ASP A 51 10.92 -1.94 -9.32
N CYS A 52 10.96 -0.71 -8.87
CA CYS A 52 11.86 0.27 -9.47
C CYS A 52 12.75 1.00 -8.48
N GLY A 53 12.53 0.83 -7.19
CA GLY A 53 13.45 1.35 -6.20
C GLY A 53 13.25 2.79 -5.76
N VAL A 54 12.18 3.45 -6.22
CA VAL A 54 11.93 4.82 -5.77
C VAL A 54 11.34 4.81 -4.37
N THR A 55 11.33 5.97 -3.73
CA THR A 55 10.82 6.08 -2.38
C THR A 55 9.32 6.29 -2.36
N LYS A 56 8.75 6.37 -1.16
CA LYS A 56 7.33 6.59 -1.00
C LYS A 56 6.87 7.90 -1.62
N ASP A 57 7.77 8.86 -1.76
CA ASP A 57 7.42 10.15 -2.31
C ASP A 57 6.95 10.06 -3.75
N ASP A 58 7.28 8.99 -4.45
CA ASP A 58 6.86 8.81 -5.83
C ASP A 58 5.62 7.95 -5.95
N PHE A 59 4.84 7.87 -4.90
CA PHE A 59 3.57 7.14 -4.91
C PHE A 59 2.41 8.11 -4.74
N GLU A 60 1.28 7.78 -5.37
CA GLU A 60 0.05 8.55 -5.22
C GLU A 60 -1.07 7.65 -4.79
N MET A 61 -1.96 8.18 -3.96
CA MET A 61 -3.13 7.43 -3.56
C MET A 61 -4.12 7.42 -4.71
N ILE A 62 -4.49 6.23 -5.17
CA ILE A 62 -5.36 6.11 -6.33
C ILE A 62 -6.72 5.53 -5.99
N ASP A 63 -6.90 4.98 -4.82
CA ASP A 63 -8.17 4.37 -4.48
C ASP A 63 -8.40 4.45 -2.99
N VAL A 64 -9.65 4.75 -2.63
CA VAL A 64 -9.99 4.92 -1.26
C VAL A 64 -11.25 4.17 -1.03
N LYS A 65 -11.25 2.94 -0.96
CA LYS A 65 -12.47 2.26 -0.78
C LYS A 65 -12.54 1.46 0.45
#